data_5f8a5f611130b2b415c739abc86f0e2a
#
_entry.id   5f8a5f611130b2b415c739abc86f0e2a
#
_cell.length_a   1.000
_cell.length_b   1.000
_cell.length_c   1.000
_cell.angle_alpha   90.00
_cell.angle_beta   90.00
_cell.angle_gamma   90.00
#
_symmetry.space_group_name_H-M   'P 1'
#
loop_
_entity.id
_entity.type
_entity.pdbx_description
1 polymer ?
#
loop_
_entity_poly.entity_id
_entity_poly.type
_entity_poly.pdbx_seq_one_letter_code
_entity_poly.pdbx_strand_id
1 'polypeptide(L)'
;MAAALVLAQLRAQMALPAYAAAPTLGLLYITDHYANDARELLDYLASELPEVTDWSGTVGVGVSANNAEYFDEPALSVMLLDVPADQYRVFSGVAPLPRHPASGFVAQTALVHADGHTPDLAELLQEMADRTETGYLFGGLSASRTANVQFAVGGNGNMAGQGAASGVFDGGLSGVAFGPQVPLLSRVTQGCQPVGPLHTITAANDNVVLELDHEPALEVLLDTLQVTLDGDPQPALRRVRATLAGLVDAGAQPLGRQRTGHFGTDTRVRHIIGLDGARRGVALAEHVQPGMHLAFCQRNVTAARADLMRICAEIREELSPQDMEPAPAAERSAQAQGAAAPAPGTGAMTSPAGAAQGRTIRGAIYVSCSGRGGPHFGGPSAELQIVRHALGDVPLVGFFAGGEIAHQQLYGYTGVLTVFTDA
;
A
#
# COMPACT_ATOMS: atom_id res chain seq x y z
N MET A 1 10.81 14.79 -23.58
CA MET A 1 11.59 15.72 -22.71
C MET A 1 11.54 15.28 -21.24
N ALA A 2 10.40 14.96 -20.66
CA ALA A 2 10.29 14.53 -19.24
C ALA A 2 11.11 13.25 -18.95
N ALA A 3 10.99 12.20 -19.78
CA ALA A 3 11.75 10.96 -19.61
C ALA A 3 13.29 11.18 -19.67
N ALA A 4 13.75 12.11 -20.51
CA ALA A 4 15.17 12.44 -20.59
C ALA A 4 15.70 13.12 -19.32
N LEU A 5 14.88 13.93 -18.64
CA LEU A 5 15.23 14.54 -17.36
C LEU A 5 15.32 13.49 -16.25
N VAL A 6 14.33 12.59 -16.18
CA VAL A 6 14.35 11.48 -15.23
C VAL A 6 15.54 10.56 -15.47
N LEU A 7 15.84 10.23 -16.73
CA LEU A 7 17.02 9.43 -17.09
C LEU A 7 18.34 10.10 -16.64
N ALA A 8 18.47 11.41 -16.83
CA ALA A 8 19.65 12.12 -16.36
C ALA A 8 19.81 12.07 -14.83
N GLN A 9 18.69 12.17 -14.08
CA GLN A 9 18.69 12.04 -12.62
C GLN A 9 19.07 10.61 -12.19
N LEU A 10 18.49 9.57 -12.84
CA LEU A 10 18.81 8.17 -12.55
C LEU A 10 20.29 7.88 -12.76
N ARG A 11 20.86 8.29 -13.91
CA ARG A 11 22.29 8.12 -14.21
C ARG A 11 23.19 8.83 -13.19
N ALA A 12 22.79 10.03 -12.74
CA ALA A 12 23.53 10.74 -11.70
C ALA A 12 23.47 10.00 -10.34
N GLN A 13 22.33 9.42 -9.98
CA GLN A 13 22.18 8.64 -8.76
C GLN A 13 22.95 7.32 -8.82
N MET A 14 22.87 6.57 -9.92
CA MET A 14 23.62 5.32 -10.13
C MET A 14 25.13 5.50 -10.01
N ALA A 15 25.65 6.69 -10.26
CA ALA A 15 27.07 7.01 -10.06
C ALA A 15 27.47 7.18 -8.58
N LEU A 16 26.50 7.19 -7.64
CA LEU A 16 26.75 7.37 -6.22
C LEU A 16 26.80 6.02 -5.50
N PRO A 17 27.74 5.79 -4.57
CA PRO A 17 27.89 4.50 -3.87
C PRO A 17 26.68 4.04 -3.05
N ALA A 18 25.78 4.97 -2.69
CA ALA A 18 24.59 4.67 -1.90
C ALA A 18 23.42 4.11 -2.71
N TYR A 19 23.51 4.11 -4.05
CA TYR A 19 22.44 3.68 -4.95
C TYR A 19 22.79 2.41 -5.71
N ALA A 20 21.77 1.80 -6.33
CA ALA A 20 21.91 0.59 -7.14
C ALA A 20 22.91 0.82 -8.30
N ALA A 21 23.97 0.02 -8.35
CA ALA A 21 25.01 0.13 -9.36
C ALA A 21 24.73 -0.72 -10.61
N ALA A 22 23.95 -1.81 -10.47
CA ALA A 22 23.64 -2.74 -11.54
C ALA A 22 22.14 -3.14 -11.51
N PRO A 23 21.21 -2.17 -11.63
CA PRO A 23 19.79 -2.46 -11.52
C PRO A 23 19.30 -3.31 -12.70
N THR A 24 18.44 -4.28 -12.42
CA THR A 24 17.82 -5.17 -13.41
C THR A 24 16.33 -4.98 -13.54
N LEU A 25 15.69 -4.39 -12.52
CA LEU A 25 14.25 -4.15 -12.45
C LEU A 25 13.95 -2.65 -12.36
N GLY A 26 13.08 -2.14 -13.22
CA GLY A 26 12.56 -0.79 -13.20
C GLY A 26 11.09 -0.74 -12.81
N LEU A 27 10.71 0.16 -11.91
CA LEU A 27 9.33 0.52 -11.63
C LEU A 27 9.04 1.87 -12.27
N LEU A 28 8.00 1.93 -13.12
CA LEU A 28 7.58 3.12 -13.85
C LEU A 28 6.15 3.49 -13.50
N TYR A 29 5.97 4.65 -12.89
CA TYR A 29 4.65 5.24 -12.66
C TYR A 29 4.51 6.53 -13.44
N ILE A 30 3.38 6.69 -14.13
CA ILE A 30 3.09 7.87 -14.95
C ILE A 30 1.75 8.47 -14.53
N THR A 31 1.59 9.77 -14.72
CA THR A 31 0.27 10.38 -14.63
C THR A 31 -0.53 10.12 -15.92
N ASP A 32 -1.83 10.18 -15.84
CA ASP A 32 -2.75 9.96 -16.96
C ASP A 32 -2.55 10.94 -18.15
N HIS A 33 -1.82 12.03 -17.95
CA HIS A 33 -1.34 12.91 -19.01
C HIS A 33 -0.43 12.19 -20.02
N TYR A 34 0.26 11.14 -19.60
CA TYR A 34 1.17 10.34 -20.43
C TYR A 34 0.62 8.96 -20.80
N ALA A 35 -0.64 8.65 -20.47
CA ALA A 35 -1.20 7.32 -20.71
C ALA A 35 -1.17 6.92 -22.19
N ASN A 36 -1.40 7.88 -23.11
CA ASN A 36 -1.34 7.62 -24.55
C ASN A 36 0.08 7.45 -25.10
N ASP A 37 1.09 7.99 -24.39
CA ASP A 37 2.50 7.93 -24.75
C ASP A 37 3.24 6.81 -23.98
N ALA A 38 2.51 5.98 -23.24
CA ALA A 38 3.06 4.98 -22.31
C ALA A 38 4.09 4.06 -23.00
N ARG A 39 3.79 3.59 -24.20
CA ARG A 39 4.70 2.73 -24.98
C ARG A 39 5.98 3.46 -25.35
N GLU A 40 5.89 4.68 -25.88
CA GLU A 40 7.04 5.46 -26.29
C GLU A 40 7.95 5.79 -25.10
N LEU A 41 7.37 6.07 -23.93
CA LEU A 41 8.09 6.28 -22.68
C LEU A 41 8.86 5.02 -22.24
N LEU A 42 8.18 3.86 -22.26
CA LEU A 42 8.81 2.59 -21.89
C LEU A 42 9.94 2.23 -22.86
N ASP A 43 9.69 2.31 -24.18
CA ASP A 43 10.66 2.01 -25.22
C ASP A 43 11.90 2.93 -25.12
N TYR A 44 11.68 4.21 -24.85
CA TYR A 44 12.76 5.16 -24.64
C TYR A 44 13.61 4.78 -23.42
N LEU A 45 12.99 4.55 -22.26
CA LEU A 45 13.71 4.19 -21.03
C LEU A 45 14.46 2.86 -21.19
N ALA A 46 13.82 1.85 -21.77
CA ALA A 46 14.43 0.55 -22.00
C ALA A 46 15.63 0.62 -23.00
N SER A 47 15.54 1.48 -24.01
CA SER A 47 16.64 1.68 -24.97
C SER A 47 17.84 2.40 -24.36
N GLU A 48 17.59 3.32 -23.43
CA GLU A 48 18.62 4.12 -22.75
C GLU A 48 19.24 3.46 -21.52
N LEU A 49 18.54 2.44 -20.97
CA LEU A 49 18.94 1.64 -19.80
C LEU A 49 18.88 0.15 -20.15
N PRO A 50 19.72 -0.33 -21.08
CA PRO A 50 19.65 -1.73 -21.57
C PRO A 50 19.99 -2.77 -20.49
N GLU A 51 20.64 -2.37 -19.40
CA GLU A 51 20.90 -3.20 -18.22
C GLU A 51 19.63 -3.50 -17.41
N VAL A 52 18.61 -2.61 -17.49
CA VAL A 52 17.30 -2.80 -16.84
C VAL A 52 16.42 -3.61 -17.78
N THR A 53 16.46 -4.91 -17.62
CA THR A 53 15.77 -5.86 -18.53
C THR A 53 14.29 -6.05 -18.23
N ASP A 54 13.89 -5.72 -17.00
CA ASP A 54 12.54 -5.96 -16.49
C ASP A 54 11.88 -4.66 -16.03
N TRP A 55 10.61 -4.47 -16.41
CA TRP A 55 9.86 -3.27 -16.07
C TRP A 55 8.46 -3.62 -15.58
N SER A 56 8.02 -2.91 -14.55
CA SER A 56 6.65 -2.99 -14.04
C SER A 56 6.16 -1.60 -13.64
N GLY A 57 4.85 -1.42 -13.54
CA GLY A 57 4.28 -0.15 -13.13
C GLY A 57 2.89 0.09 -13.70
N THR A 58 2.40 1.31 -13.53
CA THR A 58 1.04 1.66 -13.97
C THR A 58 0.84 3.18 -14.06
N VAL A 59 -0.35 3.57 -14.53
CA VAL A 59 -0.83 4.94 -14.54
C VAL A 59 -1.57 5.29 -13.24
N GLY A 60 -1.37 6.49 -12.75
CA GLY A 60 -2.15 7.09 -11.66
C GLY A 60 -2.67 8.48 -12.03
N VAL A 61 -3.62 9.03 -11.29
CA VAL A 61 -4.00 10.45 -11.41
C VAL A 61 -2.92 11.39 -10.85
N GLY A 62 -1.94 10.83 -10.19
CA GLY A 62 -0.73 11.46 -9.70
C GLY A 62 0.32 10.41 -9.39
N VAL A 63 1.57 10.85 -9.26
CA VAL A 63 2.71 10.00 -8.90
C VAL A 63 3.50 10.62 -7.76
N SER A 64 4.24 9.79 -7.06
CA SER A 64 5.12 10.17 -5.96
C SER A 64 6.57 9.88 -6.32
N ALA A 65 7.47 10.82 -6.01
CA ALA A 65 8.91 10.63 -6.16
C ALA A 65 9.66 11.25 -4.99
N ASN A 66 10.34 10.45 -4.21
CA ASN A 66 11.04 10.83 -3.00
C ASN A 66 10.13 11.57 -2.00
N ASN A 67 10.19 12.89 -1.94
CA ASN A 67 9.43 13.74 -1.03
C ASN A 67 8.42 14.65 -1.73
N ALA A 68 8.16 14.42 -3.02
CA ALA A 68 7.26 15.22 -3.85
C ALA A 68 6.11 14.40 -4.40
N GLU A 69 4.91 14.97 -4.33
CA GLU A 69 3.70 14.49 -4.95
C GLU A 69 3.43 15.36 -6.19
N TYR A 70 3.25 14.70 -7.33
CA TYR A 70 2.84 15.31 -8.59
C TYR A 70 1.42 14.86 -8.85
N PHE A 71 0.46 15.70 -8.49
CA PHE A 71 -0.95 15.37 -8.55
C PHE A 71 -1.67 16.25 -9.57
N ASP A 72 -2.40 15.62 -10.50
CA ASP A 72 -3.13 16.30 -11.58
C ASP A 72 -2.25 17.18 -12.50
N GLU A 73 -1.02 16.74 -12.71
CA GLU A 73 -0.04 17.38 -13.60
C GLU A 73 0.79 16.35 -14.36
N PRO A 74 1.39 16.72 -15.53
CA PRO A 74 2.22 15.80 -16.30
C PRO A 74 3.48 15.41 -15.53
N ALA A 75 3.57 14.17 -15.06
CA ALA A 75 4.71 13.66 -14.32
C ALA A 75 4.93 12.16 -14.56
N LEU A 76 6.16 11.73 -14.35
CA LEU A 76 6.54 10.32 -14.26
C LEU A 76 7.56 10.12 -13.14
N SER A 77 7.51 8.98 -12.48
CA SER A 77 8.49 8.58 -11.48
C SER A 77 9.04 7.19 -11.81
N VAL A 78 10.34 7.01 -11.60
CA VAL A 78 11.05 5.77 -11.89
C VAL A 78 11.91 5.39 -10.70
N MET A 79 11.83 4.12 -10.29
CA MET A 79 12.77 3.51 -9.36
C MET A 79 13.49 2.36 -10.04
N LEU A 80 14.80 2.32 -9.90
CA LEU A 80 15.63 1.21 -10.36
C LEU A 80 16.06 0.37 -9.17
N LEU A 81 15.87 -0.95 -9.27
CA LEU A 81 16.16 -1.90 -8.20
C LEU A 81 17.25 -2.88 -8.65
N ASP A 82 18.24 -3.04 -7.78
CA ASP A 82 19.28 -4.05 -7.88
C ASP A 82 18.85 -5.27 -7.06
N VAL A 83 18.01 -6.10 -7.66
CA VAL A 83 17.49 -7.33 -7.06
C VAL A 83 18.01 -8.52 -7.88
N PRO A 84 18.54 -9.59 -7.25
CA PRO A 84 18.98 -10.76 -7.98
C PRO A 84 17.88 -11.32 -8.91
N ALA A 85 18.22 -11.63 -10.15
CA ALA A 85 17.26 -12.02 -11.18
C ALA A 85 16.50 -13.32 -10.87
N ASP A 86 17.00 -14.15 -9.96
CA ASP A 86 16.33 -15.34 -9.44
C ASP A 86 15.36 -15.04 -8.27
N GLN A 87 15.35 -13.80 -7.75
CA GLN A 87 14.55 -13.37 -6.60
C GLN A 87 13.32 -12.54 -6.98
N TYR A 88 13.01 -12.38 -8.24
CA TYR A 88 11.77 -11.74 -8.66
C TYR A 88 11.24 -12.32 -9.97
N ARG A 89 9.95 -12.10 -10.24
CA ARG A 89 9.27 -12.43 -11.50
C ARG A 89 8.27 -11.34 -11.84
N VAL A 90 8.43 -10.74 -13.01
CA VAL A 90 7.38 -9.89 -13.59
C VAL A 90 6.27 -10.79 -14.12
N PHE A 91 5.03 -10.42 -13.89
CA PHE A 91 3.85 -11.14 -14.37
C PHE A 91 2.81 -10.19 -14.98
N SER A 92 1.95 -10.74 -15.82
CA SER A 92 0.79 -10.04 -16.39
C SER A 92 -0.33 -11.04 -16.72
N GLY A 93 -1.48 -10.55 -17.19
CA GLY A 93 -2.57 -11.40 -17.62
C GLY A 93 -2.21 -12.37 -18.75
N VAL A 94 -1.24 -12.00 -19.62
CA VAL A 94 -0.76 -12.87 -20.71
C VAL A 94 0.40 -13.79 -20.30
N ALA A 95 1.08 -13.49 -19.19
CA ALA A 95 2.14 -14.31 -18.60
C ALA A 95 1.97 -14.36 -17.07
N PRO A 96 0.94 -15.06 -16.58
CA PRO A 96 0.63 -15.08 -15.16
C PRO A 96 1.69 -15.84 -14.36
N LEU A 97 1.83 -15.47 -13.07
CA LEU A 97 2.66 -16.21 -12.14
C LEU A 97 2.14 -17.66 -12.03
N PRO A 98 2.96 -18.68 -12.28
CA PRO A 98 2.52 -20.06 -12.19
C PRO A 98 2.20 -20.47 -10.75
N ARG A 99 1.16 -21.30 -10.54
CA ARG A 99 0.79 -21.85 -9.22
C ARG A 99 1.87 -22.78 -8.66
N HIS A 100 2.55 -23.51 -9.52
CA HIS A 100 3.62 -24.43 -9.18
C HIS A 100 4.81 -24.16 -10.10
N PRO A 101 5.78 -23.40 -9.65
CA PRO A 101 6.89 -23.01 -10.51
C PRO A 101 7.79 -24.22 -10.82
N ALA A 102 7.86 -24.56 -12.11
CA ALA A 102 8.83 -25.57 -12.59
C ALA A 102 10.29 -25.08 -12.43
N SER A 103 10.50 -23.80 -12.17
CA SER A 103 11.81 -23.13 -12.10
C SER A 103 12.43 -23.03 -10.69
N GLY A 104 11.75 -23.56 -9.67
CA GLY A 104 12.24 -23.42 -8.27
C GLY A 104 12.07 -22.03 -7.66
N PHE A 105 11.53 -21.02 -8.40
CA PHE A 105 11.21 -19.72 -7.83
C PHE A 105 9.98 -19.80 -6.94
N VAL A 106 10.09 -19.33 -5.71
CA VAL A 106 8.99 -19.23 -4.74
C VAL A 106 8.65 -17.78 -4.54
N ALA A 107 7.41 -17.38 -4.86
CA ALA A 107 6.94 -16.04 -4.61
C ALA A 107 6.57 -15.89 -3.14
N GLN A 108 7.25 -15.02 -2.42
CA GLN A 108 6.95 -14.70 -1.02
C GLN A 108 5.78 -13.72 -0.92
N THR A 109 5.80 -12.68 -1.74
CA THR A 109 4.80 -11.60 -1.83
C THR A 109 4.79 -11.02 -3.23
N ALA A 110 3.81 -10.19 -3.57
CA ALA A 110 3.78 -9.54 -4.86
C ALA A 110 3.27 -8.09 -4.81
N LEU A 111 3.95 -7.21 -5.58
CA LEU A 111 3.44 -5.93 -6.00
C LEU A 111 2.44 -6.16 -7.14
N VAL A 112 1.23 -5.62 -7.01
CA VAL A 112 0.15 -5.81 -7.98
C VAL A 112 -0.37 -4.47 -8.49
N HIS A 113 -0.42 -4.34 -9.80
CA HIS A 113 -1.16 -3.29 -10.50
C HIS A 113 -2.37 -3.94 -11.17
N ALA A 114 -3.55 -3.33 -11.06
CA ALA A 114 -4.77 -3.88 -11.63
C ALA A 114 -5.64 -2.79 -12.27
N ASP A 115 -6.43 -3.16 -13.25
CA ASP A 115 -7.48 -2.28 -13.76
C ASP A 115 -8.78 -2.52 -12.96
N GLY A 116 -9.33 -1.48 -12.37
CA GLY A 116 -10.57 -1.55 -11.59
C GLY A 116 -11.82 -1.95 -12.40
N HIS A 117 -11.75 -1.94 -13.73
CA HIS A 117 -12.83 -2.41 -14.61
C HIS A 117 -12.72 -3.92 -14.95
N THR A 118 -11.68 -4.59 -14.44
CA THR A 118 -11.51 -6.02 -14.66
C THR A 118 -12.64 -6.81 -13.99
N PRO A 119 -13.37 -7.66 -14.72
CA PRO A 119 -14.37 -8.53 -14.13
C PRO A 119 -13.75 -9.42 -13.04
N ASP A 120 -14.52 -9.72 -12.01
CA ASP A 120 -14.15 -10.64 -10.92
C ASP A 120 -12.79 -10.32 -10.25
N LEU A 121 -12.49 -9.01 -10.16
CA LEU A 121 -11.20 -8.52 -9.66
C LEU A 121 -10.87 -9.05 -8.26
N ALA A 122 -11.87 -9.15 -7.37
CA ALA A 122 -11.66 -9.67 -6.02
C ALA A 122 -11.20 -11.14 -6.04
N GLU A 123 -11.79 -11.96 -6.92
CA GLU A 123 -11.41 -13.37 -7.10
C GLU A 123 -10.00 -13.49 -7.71
N LEU A 124 -9.67 -12.61 -8.66
CA LEU A 124 -8.33 -12.57 -9.26
C LEU A 124 -7.25 -12.16 -8.23
N LEU A 125 -7.55 -11.23 -7.33
CA LEU A 125 -6.65 -10.86 -6.25
C LEU A 125 -6.46 -12.03 -5.27
N GLN A 126 -7.55 -12.73 -4.91
CA GLN A 126 -7.46 -13.92 -4.08
C GLN A 126 -6.61 -15.01 -4.76
N GLU A 127 -6.87 -15.29 -6.04
CA GLU A 127 -6.09 -16.26 -6.80
C GLU A 127 -4.61 -15.87 -6.90
N MET A 128 -4.31 -14.58 -7.03
CA MET A 128 -2.93 -14.09 -7.05
C MET A 128 -2.27 -14.25 -5.67
N ALA A 129 -2.98 -13.97 -4.58
CA ALA A 129 -2.50 -14.18 -3.23
C ALA A 129 -2.16 -15.67 -2.96
N ASP A 130 -3.03 -16.57 -3.43
CA ASP A 130 -2.82 -18.03 -3.33
C ASP A 130 -1.59 -18.53 -4.09
N ARG A 131 -1.00 -17.70 -4.94
CA ARG A 131 0.26 -18.01 -5.66
C ARG A 131 1.50 -17.50 -4.92
N THR A 132 1.33 -16.89 -3.77
CA THR A 132 2.42 -16.42 -2.89
C THR A 132 2.40 -17.17 -1.56
N GLU A 133 3.57 -17.40 -0.96
CA GLU A 133 3.70 -18.13 0.30
C GLU A 133 3.02 -17.41 1.48
N THR A 134 3.06 -16.07 1.49
CA THR A 134 2.48 -15.29 2.60
C THR A 134 1.01 -14.97 2.39
N GLY A 135 0.48 -15.14 1.19
CA GLY A 135 -0.83 -14.63 0.80
C GLY A 135 -0.89 -13.09 0.80
N TYR A 136 0.25 -12.40 0.92
CA TYR A 136 0.31 -10.96 1.02
C TYR A 136 0.58 -10.30 -0.34
N LEU A 137 -0.35 -9.46 -0.76
CA LEU A 137 -0.20 -8.58 -1.92
C LEU A 137 -0.11 -7.13 -1.44
N PHE A 138 0.56 -6.28 -2.21
CA PHE A 138 0.55 -4.84 -2.04
C PHE A 138 0.53 -4.14 -3.41
N GLY A 139 -0.01 -2.95 -3.49
CA GLY A 139 -0.13 -2.24 -4.76
C GLY A 139 -1.43 -1.47 -4.87
N GLY A 140 -2.00 -1.39 -6.08
CA GLY A 140 -3.26 -0.66 -6.27
C GLY A 140 -3.80 -0.69 -7.68
N LEU A 141 -5.00 -0.13 -7.81
CA LEU A 141 -5.68 0.00 -9.08
C LEU A 141 -5.13 1.17 -9.88
N SER A 142 -4.93 0.96 -11.17
CA SER A 142 -4.72 2.04 -12.14
C SER A 142 -5.79 3.11 -11.97
N ALA A 143 -5.41 4.36 -12.07
CA ALA A 143 -6.36 5.48 -11.98
C ALA A 143 -6.05 6.48 -13.10
N SER A 144 -6.96 6.60 -14.06
CA SER A 144 -6.78 7.46 -15.22
C SER A 144 -8.11 8.01 -15.68
N ARG A 145 -8.10 9.26 -16.17
CA ARG A 145 -9.23 9.90 -16.88
C ARG A 145 -9.26 9.53 -18.36
N THR A 146 -8.23 8.82 -18.83
CA THR A 146 -8.10 8.37 -20.22
C THR A 146 -7.97 6.85 -20.29
N ALA A 147 -6.80 6.29 -20.55
CA ALA A 147 -6.54 4.85 -20.59
C ALA A 147 -5.90 4.35 -19.30
N ASN A 148 -6.39 3.22 -18.79
CA ASN A 148 -5.76 2.51 -17.67
C ASN A 148 -4.66 1.60 -18.21
N VAL A 149 -3.42 2.08 -18.17
CA VAL A 149 -2.29 1.32 -18.69
C VAL A 149 -1.44 0.73 -17.59
N GLN A 150 -0.87 -0.44 -17.85
CA GLN A 150 0.03 -1.16 -16.98
C GLN A 150 1.30 -1.51 -17.76
N PHE A 151 2.45 -1.48 -17.09
CA PHE A 151 3.74 -1.87 -17.64
C PHE A 151 4.14 -3.25 -17.08
N ALA A 152 4.50 -4.17 -17.97
CA ALA A 152 5.05 -5.47 -17.59
C ALA A 152 5.96 -6.02 -18.69
N VAL A 153 7.27 -5.94 -18.46
CA VAL A 153 8.31 -6.48 -19.33
C VAL A 153 9.21 -7.38 -18.51
N GLY A 154 9.45 -8.61 -18.97
CA GLY A 154 10.41 -9.52 -18.38
C GLY A 154 11.45 -9.91 -19.42
N GLY A 155 12.69 -9.39 -19.27
CA GLY A 155 13.80 -9.66 -20.17
C GLY A 155 14.61 -10.90 -19.84
N ASN A 156 14.56 -11.36 -18.59
CA ASN A 156 15.31 -12.52 -18.08
C ASN A 156 14.58 -13.88 -18.26
N GLY A 157 13.61 -13.95 -19.16
CA GLY A 157 12.81 -15.15 -19.42
C GLY A 157 11.54 -15.27 -18.57
N ASN A 158 11.26 -14.33 -17.69
CA ASN A 158 10.05 -14.34 -16.86
C ASN A 158 8.76 -14.25 -17.68
N MET A 159 8.84 -13.60 -18.84
CA MET A 159 7.75 -13.41 -19.80
C MET A 159 8.04 -14.18 -21.11
N ALA A 160 8.98 -15.11 -21.12
CA ALA A 160 9.32 -15.86 -22.32
C ALA A 160 8.12 -16.65 -22.83
N GLY A 161 7.66 -16.31 -24.00
CA GLY A 161 6.90 -17.21 -24.83
C GLY A 161 5.52 -16.81 -25.26
N GLN A 162 4.74 -15.94 -24.71
CA GLN A 162 3.42 -15.62 -25.31
C GLN A 162 2.94 -14.21 -24.94
N GLY A 163 2.83 -13.36 -25.96
CA GLY A 163 2.09 -12.10 -25.90
C GLY A 163 2.79 -10.93 -25.22
N ALA A 164 4.02 -11.09 -24.75
CA ALA A 164 4.81 -10.06 -24.06
C ALA A 164 5.30 -8.91 -24.97
N ALA A 165 4.96 -8.95 -26.25
CA ALA A 165 5.59 -8.14 -27.28
C ALA A 165 5.46 -6.61 -27.09
N SER A 166 4.52 -6.13 -26.29
CA SER A 166 4.34 -4.69 -26.13
C SER A 166 4.85 -4.13 -24.81
N GLY A 167 4.84 -4.89 -23.75
CA GLY A 167 5.15 -4.43 -22.40
C GLY A 167 4.13 -3.46 -21.79
N VAL A 168 3.13 -3.03 -22.55
CA VAL A 168 2.05 -2.13 -22.12
C VAL A 168 0.72 -2.85 -22.32
N PHE A 169 -0.10 -2.89 -21.29
CA PHE A 169 -1.35 -3.63 -21.23
C PHE A 169 -2.48 -2.77 -20.71
N ASP A 170 -3.70 -3.06 -21.18
CA ASP A 170 -4.95 -2.54 -20.66
C ASP A 170 -5.72 -3.70 -20.01
N GLY A 171 -6.35 -3.46 -18.87
CA GLY A 171 -7.14 -4.47 -18.15
C GLY A 171 -6.31 -5.53 -17.41
N GLY A 172 -6.98 -6.35 -16.61
CA GLY A 172 -6.37 -7.45 -15.87
C GLY A 172 -5.45 -7.02 -14.73
N LEU A 173 -4.51 -7.92 -14.42
CA LEU A 173 -3.48 -7.75 -13.38
C LEU A 173 -2.09 -7.83 -14.01
N SER A 174 -1.18 -7.01 -13.48
CA SER A 174 0.25 -7.14 -13.72
C SER A 174 1.05 -6.80 -12.47
N GLY A 175 2.36 -7.07 -12.47
CA GLY A 175 3.18 -6.71 -11.32
C GLY A 175 4.49 -7.47 -11.22
N VAL A 176 5.02 -7.51 -10.01
CA VAL A 176 6.27 -8.20 -9.68
C VAL A 176 6.07 -9.06 -8.43
N ALA A 177 6.32 -10.35 -8.55
CA ALA A 177 6.44 -11.25 -7.42
C ALA A 177 7.88 -11.26 -6.92
N PHE A 178 8.08 -11.20 -5.60
CA PHE A 178 9.39 -11.20 -4.95
C PHE A 178 9.61 -12.49 -4.18
N GLY A 179 10.82 -13.00 -4.25
CA GLY A 179 11.27 -14.17 -3.53
C GLY A 179 11.66 -13.89 -2.07
N PRO A 180 11.96 -14.95 -1.30
CA PRO A 180 12.21 -14.84 0.15
C PRO A 180 13.49 -14.08 0.52
N GLN A 181 14.41 -13.88 -0.42
CA GLN A 181 15.64 -13.11 -0.18
C GLN A 181 15.48 -11.61 -0.44
N VAL A 182 14.27 -11.15 -0.78
CA VAL A 182 13.94 -9.73 -0.89
C VAL A 182 13.12 -9.33 0.35
N PRO A 183 13.76 -8.83 1.40
CA PRO A 183 13.06 -8.50 2.63
C PRO A 183 12.21 -7.24 2.42
N LEU A 184 10.91 -7.39 2.62
CA LEU A 184 9.90 -6.36 2.46
C LEU A 184 9.09 -6.23 3.75
N LEU A 185 8.75 -5.00 4.09
CA LEU A 185 7.85 -4.69 5.19
C LEU A 185 6.78 -3.73 4.70
N SER A 186 5.52 -4.12 4.82
CA SER A 186 4.37 -3.34 4.34
C SER A 186 3.41 -3.00 5.47
N ARG A 187 2.84 -1.78 5.40
CA ARG A 187 1.83 -1.30 6.35
C ARG A 187 0.75 -0.53 5.62
N VAL A 188 -0.48 -0.67 6.13
CA VAL A 188 -1.65 0.06 5.62
C VAL A 188 -1.99 1.19 6.57
N THR A 189 -2.22 2.40 6.03
CA THR A 189 -2.70 3.56 6.78
C THR A 189 -4.11 3.93 6.37
N GLN A 190 -4.96 4.24 7.35
CA GLN A 190 -6.35 4.60 7.16
C GLN A 190 -6.55 6.13 7.12
N GLY A 191 -7.51 6.56 6.29
CA GLY A 191 -7.84 7.99 6.13
C GLY A 191 -9.20 8.39 6.69
N CYS A 192 -9.94 7.46 7.28
CA CYS A 192 -11.31 7.67 7.76
C CYS A 192 -11.42 7.49 9.27
N GLN A 193 -12.34 8.24 9.87
CA GLN A 193 -12.66 8.18 11.29
C GLN A 193 -14.12 7.76 11.48
N PRO A 194 -14.43 6.79 12.38
CA PRO A 194 -15.79 6.46 12.74
C PRO A 194 -16.53 7.68 13.30
N VAL A 195 -17.81 7.84 12.91
CA VAL A 195 -18.70 8.88 13.42
C VAL A 195 -19.77 8.33 14.33
N GLY A 196 -19.84 6.99 14.49
CA GLY A 196 -20.76 6.26 15.35
C GLY A 196 -20.14 4.96 15.85
N PRO A 197 -20.91 4.15 16.58
CA PRO A 197 -20.47 2.84 17.06
C PRO A 197 -20.34 1.84 15.91
N LEU A 198 -19.71 0.71 16.21
CA LEU A 198 -19.70 -0.47 15.34
C LEU A 198 -20.99 -1.27 15.56
N HIS A 199 -21.70 -1.54 14.47
CA HIS A 199 -22.95 -2.31 14.44
C HIS A 199 -22.72 -3.67 13.79
N THR A 200 -23.55 -4.65 14.14
CA THR A 200 -23.60 -5.93 13.41
C THR A 200 -24.67 -5.86 12.32
N ILE A 201 -24.34 -6.25 11.10
CA ILE A 201 -25.31 -6.42 10.02
C ILE A 201 -26.16 -7.66 10.36
N THR A 202 -27.43 -7.46 10.67
CA THR A 202 -28.35 -8.55 11.04
C THR A 202 -29.23 -8.98 9.88
N ALA A 203 -29.46 -8.11 8.89
CA ALA A 203 -30.12 -8.44 7.64
C ALA A 203 -29.50 -7.68 6.46
N ALA A 204 -29.30 -8.37 5.35
CA ALA A 204 -28.75 -7.81 4.13
C ALA A 204 -29.35 -8.50 2.88
N ASN A 205 -29.31 -7.81 1.75
CA ASN A 205 -29.67 -8.35 0.45
C ASN A 205 -28.72 -7.78 -0.59
N ASP A 206 -27.80 -8.62 -1.10
CA ASP A 206 -26.77 -8.25 -2.04
C ASP A 206 -25.84 -7.13 -1.48
N ASN A 207 -25.93 -5.93 -2.00
CA ASN A 207 -25.16 -4.78 -1.52
C ASN A 207 -25.98 -3.82 -0.65
N VAL A 208 -27.20 -4.21 -0.25
CA VAL A 208 -28.08 -3.40 0.60
C VAL A 208 -28.10 -3.95 2.02
N VAL A 209 -27.62 -3.17 2.96
CA VAL A 209 -27.79 -3.40 4.40
C VAL A 209 -29.22 -3.04 4.76
N LEU A 210 -29.99 -4.00 5.26
CA LEU A 210 -31.38 -3.82 5.66
C LEU A 210 -31.51 -3.53 7.15
N GLU A 211 -30.75 -4.25 7.99
CA GLU A 211 -30.79 -4.09 9.44
C GLU A 211 -29.37 -4.06 10.03
N LEU A 212 -29.20 -3.18 11.01
CA LEU A 212 -28.05 -3.06 11.89
C LEU A 212 -28.52 -3.27 13.33
N ASP A 213 -27.98 -4.27 14.04
CA ASP A 213 -28.37 -4.66 15.40
C ASP A 213 -29.91 -4.85 15.57
N HIS A 214 -30.57 -5.40 14.51
CA HIS A 214 -32.04 -5.59 14.41
C HIS A 214 -32.86 -4.30 14.24
N GLU A 215 -32.22 -3.16 13.97
CA GLU A 215 -32.90 -1.90 13.63
C GLU A 215 -32.72 -1.60 12.13
N PRO A 216 -33.68 -0.92 11.47
CA PRO A 216 -33.55 -0.58 10.07
C PRO A 216 -32.30 0.28 9.80
N ALA A 217 -31.45 -0.15 8.86
CA ALA A 217 -30.15 0.46 8.62
C ALA A 217 -30.23 1.96 8.22
N LEU A 218 -31.30 2.36 7.52
CA LEU A 218 -31.51 3.76 7.15
C LEU A 218 -31.76 4.64 8.40
N GLU A 219 -32.48 4.14 9.38
CA GLU A 219 -32.74 4.89 10.61
C GLU A 219 -31.50 5.02 11.45
N VAL A 220 -30.75 3.92 11.62
CA VAL A 220 -29.46 3.94 12.30
C VAL A 220 -28.51 4.94 11.66
N LEU A 221 -28.46 5.01 10.31
CA LEU A 221 -27.67 6.00 9.60
C LEU A 221 -28.12 7.44 9.91
N LEU A 222 -29.42 7.71 9.79
CA LEU A 222 -29.97 9.06 10.01
C LEU A 222 -29.76 9.52 11.45
N ASP A 223 -29.98 8.62 12.43
CA ASP A 223 -29.77 8.90 13.84
C ASP A 223 -28.28 9.13 14.17
N THR A 224 -27.38 8.30 13.60
CA THR A 224 -25.92 8.50 13.74
C THR A 224 -25.49 9.85 13.21
N LEU A 225 -26.05 10.30 12.09
CA LEU A 225 -25.74 11.60 11.47
C LEU A 225 -26.53 12.75 12.09
N GLN A 226 -27.51 12.48 12.96
CA GLN A 226 -28.42 13.47 13.53
C GLN A 226 -29.12 14.32 12.44
N VAL A 227 -29.69 13.65 11.44
CA VAL A 227 -30.41 14.26 10.33
C VAL A 227 -31.75 13.58 10.13
N THR A 228 -32.70 14.31 9.54
CA THR A 228 -34.01 13.78 9.11
C THR A 228 -34.23 14.04 7.63
N LEU A 229 -35.01 13.18 7.00
CA LEU A 229 -35.45 13.36 5.61
C LEU A 229 -36.78 14.11 5.54
N ASP A 230 -37.38 14.44 6.68
CA ASP A 230 -38.61 15.22 6.73
C ASP A 230 -38.35 16.68 6.36
N GLY A 231 -39.25 17.26 5.57
CA GLY A 231 -39.13 18.63 5.08
C GLY A 231 -38.17 18.76 3.89
N ASP A 232 -37.11 19.59 3.99
CA ASP A 232 -36.09 19.71 2.95
C ASP A 232 -35.03 18.58 3.14
N PRO A 233 -34.95 17.57 2.26
CA PRO A 233 -34.02 16.47 2.39
C PRO A 233 -32.59 16.83 1.97
N GLN A 234 -32.37 17.97 1.33
CA GLN A 234 -31.06 18.33 0.73
C GLN A 234 -29.91 18.38 1.75
N PRO A 235 -30.07 18.95 2.96
CA PRO A 235 -29.02 18.93 3.98
C PRO A 235 -28.64 17.51 4.42
N ALA A 236 -29.67 16.66 4.62
CA ALA A 236 -29.45 15.25 5.02
C ALA A 236 -28.73 14.47 3.91
N LEU A 237 -29.14 14.62 2.66
CA LEU A 237 -28.51 13.97 1.51
C LEU A 237 -27.07 14.41 1.32
N ARG A 238 -26.73 15.68 1.58
CA ARG A 238 -25.33 16.14 1.55
C ARG A 238 -24.51 15.46 2.63
N ARG A 239 -25.03 15.30 3.86
CA ARG A 239 -24.34 14.59 4.94
C ARG A 239 -24.15 13.11 4.62
N VAL A 240 -25.19 12.44 4.11
CA VAL A 240 -25.12 11.03 3.69
C VAL A 240 -24.07 10.85 2.60
N ARG A 241 -24.03 11.72 1.59
CA ARG A 241 -23.01 11.66 0.51
C ARG A 241 -21.57 11.84 1.00
N ALA A 242 -21.38 12.57 2.09
CA ALA A 242 -20.06 12.74 2.73
C ALA A 242 -19.71 11.63 3.70
N THR A 243 -20.64 10.69 3.95
CA THR A 243 -20.50 9.57 4.87
C THR A 243 -20.15 8.31 4.08
N LEU A 244 -19.28 7.51 4.67
CA LEU A 244 -18.79 6.23 4.16
C LEU A 244 -19.16 5.14 5.16
N ALA A 245 -19.04 3.88 4.74
CA ALA A 245 -19.21 2.71 5.59
C ALA A 245 -17.88 1.98 5.75
N GLY A 246 -17.42 1.81 6.96
CA GLY A 246 -16.29 0.92 7.29
C GLY A 246 -16.83 -0.47 7.58
N LEU A 247 -16.40 -1.46 6.81
CA LEU A 247 -16.83 -2.86 6.88
C LEU A 247 -15.73 -3.75 7.46
N VAL A 248 -16.12 -4.69 8.30
CA VAL A 248 -15.26 -5.75 8.85
C VAL A 248 -15.95 -7.08 8.67
N ASP A 249 -15.23 -8.11 8.23
CA ASP A 249 -15.80 -9.42 7.95
C ASP A 249 -16.30 -10.15 9.22
N ALA A 250 -17.26 -11.04 9.04
CA ALA A 250 -17.76 -11.91 10.09
C ALA A 250 -16.62 -12.81 10.57
N GLY A 251 -16.34 -12.80 11.88
CA GLY A 251 -15.29 -13.63 12.49
C GLY A 251 -13.91 -12.99 12.56
N ALA A 252 -13.64 -11.90 11.86
CA ALA A 252 -12.52 -11.03 12.21
C ALA A 252 -12.78 -10.52 13.63
N GLN A 253 -11.88 -10.84 14.57
CA GLN A 253 -12.07 -10.34 15.93
C GLN A 253 -12.14 -8.82 15.87
N PRO A 254 -13.26 -8.20 16.32
CA PRO A 254 -13.25 -6.78 16.56
C PRO A 254 -12.13 -6.58 17.59
N LEU A 255 -11.02 -5.99 17.14
CA LEU A 255 -9.85 -5.75 17.98
C LEU A 255 -10.31 -5.19 19.31
N GLY A 256 -9.98 -5.91 20.39
CA GLY A 256 -10.46 -5.67 21.71
C GLY A 256 -10.36 -4.21 22.08
N ARG A 257 -11.49 -3.60 22.51
CA ARG A 257 -11.67 -2.23 22.94
C ARG A 257 -10.95 -1.24 22.02
N GLN A 258 -11.59 -0.95 20.89
CA GLN A 258 -11.22 0.21 20.06
C GLN A 258 -11.03 1.42 20.98
N ARG A 259 -9.81 1.91 21.07
CA ARG A 259 -9.62 3.29 21.52
C ARG A 259 -10.47 4.14 20.59
N THR A 260 -11.48 4.80 21.15
CA THR A 260 -12.43 5.64 20.43
C THR A 260 -11.71 6.47 19.38
N GLY A 261 -12.02 6.24 18.10
CA GLY A 261 -11.58 7.09 17.00
C GLY A 261 -10.68 6.49 15.94
N HIS A 262 -10.33 5.20 15.97
CA HIS A 262 -9.51 4.58 14.93
C HIS A 262 -10.10 3.26 14.42
N PHE A 263 -10.08 3.06 13.11
CA PHE A 263 -10.34 1.76 12.50
C PHE A 263 -9.14 0.81 12.65
N GLY A 264 -9.42 -0.49 12.77
CA GLY A 264 -8.39 -1.53 12.62
C GLY A 264 -7.89 -1.64 11.18
N THR A 265 -6.76 -2.33 11.01
CA THR A 265 -6.13 -2.58 9.69
C THR A 265 -7.03 -3.36 8.74
N ASP A 266 -8.00 -4.12 9.26
CA ASP A 266 -8.88 -5.00 8.48
C ASP A 266 -10.19 -4.33 8.06
N THR A 267 -10.32 -3.01 8.26
CA THR A 267 -11.54 -2.28 7.90
C THR A 267 -11.47 -1.80 6.46
N ARG A 268 -12.40 -2.28 5.64
CA ARG A 268 -12.61 -1.79 4.27
C ARG A 268 -13.60 -0.65 4.26
N VAL A 269 -13.23 0.48 3.70
CA VAL A 269 -14.11 1.65 3.60
C VAL A 269 -14.78 1.69 2.23
N ARG A 270 -16.12 1.86 2.21
CA ARG A 270 -16.95 1.87 0.99
C ARG A 270 -17.89 3.05 0.95
N HIS A 271 -18.22 3.45 -0.26
CA HIS A 271 -19.24 4.47 -0.50
C HIS A 271 -20.64 3.96 -0.16
N ILE A 272 -21.45 4.83 0.42
CA ILE A 272 -22.89 4.70 0.42
C ILE A 272 -23.35 5.17 -0.97
N ILE A 273 -23.85 4.24 -1.79
CA ILE A 273 -24.25 4.51 -3.19
C ILE A 273 -25.75 4.77 -3.33
N GLY A 274 -26.55 4.49 -2.32
CA GLY A 274 -27.98 4.71 -2.36
C GLY A 274 -28.68 4.52 -1.01
N LEU A 275 -29.90 5.05 -0.94
CA LEU A 275 -30.82 4.82 0.17
C LEU A 275 -32.07 4.13 -0.39
N ASP A 276 -32.46 3.00 0.19
CA ASP A 276 -33.70 2.29 -0.15
C ASP A 276 -34.79 2.66 0.86
N GLY A 277 -35.59 3.67 0.51
CA GLY A 277 -36.64 4.13 1.39
C GLY A 277 -37.78 3.11 1.58
N ALA A 278 -38.03 2.21 0.61
CA ALA A 278 -39.08 1.22 0.69
C ALA A 278 -38.72 0.09 1.67
N ARG A 279 -37.46 -0.37 1.64
CA ARG A 279 -36.93 -1.41 2.54
C ARG A 279 -36.21 -0.82 3.76
N ARG A 280 -36.13 0.51 3.86
CA ARG A 280 -35.42 1.24 4.93
C ARG A 280 -33.96 0.84 5.04
N GLY A 281 -33.34 0.56 3.88
CA GLY A 281 -31.98 0.04 3.73
C GLY A 281 -30.97 1.08 3.24
N VAL A 282 -29.70 0.70 3.36
CA VAL A 282 -28.53 1.50 2.88
C VAL A 282 -27.75 0.66 1.90
N ALA A 283 -27.59 1.14 0.65
CA ALA A 283 -26.85 0.48 -0.40
C ALA A 283 -25.37 0.91 -0.38
N LEU A 284 -24.48 -0.07 -0.40
CA LEU A 284 -23.03 0.10 -0.37
C LEU A 284 -22.37 -0.30 -1.69
N ALA A 285 -21.18 0.20 -1.94
CA ALA A 285 -20.36 -0.19 -3.10
C ALA A 285 -19.60 -1.51 -2.87
N GLU A 286 -20.21 -2.46 -2.14
CA GLU A 286 -19.69 -3.80 -1.89
C GLU A 286 -20.84 -4.71 -1.48
N HIS A 287 -20.73 -6.01 -1.81
CA HIS A 287 -21.64 -7.05 -1.32
C HIS A 287 -21.49 -7.21 0.21
N VAL A 288 -22.60 -7.34 0.89
CA VAL A 288 -22.64 -7.47 2.35
C VAL A 288 -23.44 -8.69 2.77
N GLN A 289 -23.08 -9.26 3.92
CA GLN A 289 -23.71 -10.44 4.46
C GLN A 289 -24.05 -10.27 5.95
N PRO A 290 -25.10 -10.90 6.45
CA PRO A 290 -25.35 -10.97 7.89
C PRO A 290 -24.15 -11.54 8.66
N GLY A 291 -23.85 -10.94 9.82
CA GLY A 291 -22.68 -11.27 10.63
C GLY A 291 -21.45 -10.39 10.38
N MET A 292 -21.37 -9.68 9.26
CA MET A 292 -20.38 -8.61 9.08
C MET A 292 -20.66 -7.45 10.04
N HIS A 293 -19.62 -6.64 10.29
CA HIS A 293 -19.75 -5.43 11.09
C HIS A 293 -19.62 -4.18 10.23
N LEU A 294 -20.37 -3.13 10.60
CA LEU A 294 -20.37 -1.84 9.92
C LEU A 294 -20.28 -0.70 10.93
N ALA A 295 -19.40 0.27 10.64
CA ALA A 295 -19.43 1.58 11.30
C ALA A 295 -19.50 2.68 10.26
N PHE A 296 -20.39 3.66 10.45
CA PHE A 296 -20.38 4.85 9.60
C PHE A 296 -19.16 5.70 9.91
N CYS A 297 -18.54 6.26 8.88
CA CYS A 297 -17.29 7.00 9.01
C CYS A 297 -17.20 8.18 8.04
N GLN A 298 -16.26 9.06 8.32
CA GLN A 298 -15.98 10.21 7.46
C GLN A 298 -14.47 10.36 7.26
N ARG A 299 -14.09 10.93 6.14
CA ARG A 299 -12.70 11.32 5.87
C ARG A 299 -12.25 12.35 6.90
N ASN A 300 -11.09 12.12 7.50
CA ASN A 300 -10.54 13.01 8.52
C ASN A 300 -9.03 13.16 8.33
N VAL A 301 -8.60 14.38 7.99
CA VAL A 301 -7.18 14.70 7.74
C VAL A 301 -6.31 14.44 8.97
N THR A 302 -6.79 14.84 10.15
CA THR A 302 -6.02 14.65 11.40
C THR A 302 -5.85 13.18 11.71
N ALA A 303 -6.91 12.37 11.57
CA ALA A 303 -6.84 10.93 11.75
C ALA A 303 -5.89 10.29 10.72
N ALA A 304 -5.98 10.68 9.44
CA ALA A 304 -5.11 10.19 8.38
C ALA A 304 -3.62 10.49 8.65
N ARG A 305 -3.31 11.71 9.11
CA ARG A 305 -1.94 12.10 9.47
C ARG A 305 -1.42 11.32 10.67
N ALA A 306 -2.24 11.19 11.72
CA ALA A 306 -1.86 10.43 12.91
C ALA A 306 -1.62 8.95 12.60
N ASP A 307 -2.46 8.36 11.75
CA ASP A 307 -2.34 6.97 11.37
C ASP A 307 -1.14 6.70 10.45
N LEU A 308 -0.84 7.63 9.53
CA LEU A 308 0.39 7.56 8.72
C LEU A 308 1.66 7.63 9.60
N MET A 309 1.67 8.51 10.61
CA MET A 309 2.77 8.56 11.58
C MET A 309 2.89 7.26 12.38
N ARG A 310 1.76 6.64 12.75
CA ARG A 310 1.73 5.35 13.46
C ARG A 310 2.40 4.25 12.64
N ILE A 311 2.01 4.06 11.38
CA ILE A 311 2.60 3.01 10.53
C ILE A 311 4.08 3.24 10.27
N CYS A 312 4.52 4.48 10.13
CA CYS A 312 5.94 4.80 10.01
C CYS A 312 6.71 4.46 11.29
N ALA A 313 6.12 4.70 12.47
CA ALA A 313 6.72 4.33 13.75
C ALA A 313 6.83 2.80 13.90
N GLU A 314 5.79 2.05 13.52
CA GLU A 314 5.80 0.59 13.52
C GLU A 314 6.89 0.01 12.60
N ILE A 315 7.06 0.59 11.39
CA ILE A 315 8.15 0.20 10.47
C ILE A 315 9.50 0.43 11.15
N ARG A 316 9.72 1.57 11.78
CA ARG A 316 10.98 1.87 12.49
C ARG A 316 11.23 0.92 13.65
N GLU A 317 10.21 0.63 14.44
CA GLU A 317 10.30 -0.29 15.58
C GLU A 317 10.70 -1.70 15.12
N GLU A 318 10.08 -2.22 14.06
CA GLU A 318 10.39 -3.54 13.52
C GLU A 318 11.79 -3.63 12.89
N LEU A 319 12.31 -2.53 12.37
CA LEU A 319 13.66 -2.47 11.80
C LEU A 319 14.76 -2.18 12.83
N SER A 320 14.37 -1.74 14.04
CA SER A 320 15.33 -1.50 15.13
C SER A 320 15.90 -2.82 15.65
N PRO A 321 17.15 -2.86 16.12
CA PRO A 321 17.70 -4.05 16.75
C PRO A 321 16.79 -4.47 17.90
N GLN A 322 16.38 -5.73 17.95
CA GLN A 322 15.70 -6.26 19.12
C GLN A 322 16.71 -6.26 20.25
N ASP A 323 16.50 -5.43 21.27
CA ASP A 323 17.26 -5.53 22.51
C ASP A 323 17.07 -6.94 23.06
N MET A 324 18.18 -7.65 23.23
CA MET A 324 18.17 -8.94 23.92
C MET A 324 17.47 -8.72 25.26
N GLU A 325 16.49 -9.57 25.58
CA GLU A 325 15.83 -9.58 26.88
C GLU A 325 16.86 -9.41 27.99
N PRO A 326 16.69 -8.49 28.95
CA PRO A 326 17.61 -8.38 30.07
C PRO A 326 17.60 -9.71 30.82
N ALA A 327 18.74 -10.33 30.93
CA ALA A 327 18.93 -11.54 31.70
C ALA A 327 18.23 -11.43 33.07
N PRO A 328 17.51 -12.45 33.55
CA PRO A 328 16.71 -12.38 34.76
C PRO A 328 17.61 -11.89 35.95
N ALA A 329 17.05 -10.96 36.71
CA ALA A 329 17.74 -10.21 37.78
C ALA A 329 18.35 -11.07 38.92
N ALA A 330 18.21 -12.39 38.85
CA ALA A 330 18.73 -13.34 39.85
C ALA A 330 20.28 -13.53 39.85
N GLU A 331 20.96 -13.20 38.75
CA GLU A 331 22.41 -13.41 38.67
C GLU A 331 23.25 -12.19 39.03
N ARG A 332 22.67 -11.02 39.19
CA ARG A 332 23.38 -9.77 39.54
C ARG A 332 23.70 -9.61 41.05
N SER A 333 23.11 -10.46 41.88
CA SER A 333 23.33 -10.38 43.36
C SER A 333 24.51 -11.16 43.88
N ALA A 334 25.16 -12.01 43.07
CA ALA A 334 26.23 -12.89 43.51
C ALA A 334 27.67 -12.38 43.24
N GLN A 335 27.82 -11.27 42.48
CA GLN A 335 29.15 -10.78 42.09
C GLN A 335 29.57 -9.44 42.74
N ALA A 336 28.80 -8.92 43.71
CA ALA A 336 29.08 -7.63 44.36
C ALA A 336 29.80 -7.74 45.68
N GLN A 337 30.49 -8.86 46.02
CA GLN A 337 31.32 -8.95 47.17
C GLN A 337 32.72 -9.50 46.84
N GLY A 338 33.67 -8.59 46.73
CA GLY A 338 35.10 -8.90 46.82
C GLY A 338 35.92 -8.73 45.56
N ALA A 339 36.46 -7.54 45.34
CA ALA A 339 37.86 -7.38 44.93
C ALA A 339 38.22 -5.87 44.86
N ALA A 340 39.37 -5.55 45.44
CA ALA A 340 39.99 -4.24 45.54
C ALA A 340 40.42 -3.69 44.17
N ALA A 341 40.42 -2.35 44.04
CA ALA A 341 40.83 -1.58 42.88
C ALA A 341 42.32 -1.76 42.54
N PRO A 342 42.69 -1.86 41.27
CA PRO A 342 43.98 -1.46 40.75
C PRO A 342 43.88 -0.16 39.92
N ALA A 343 44.99 0.58 39.92
CA ALA A 343 45.24 1.88 39.35
C ALA A 343 45.10 1.99 37.78
N PRO A 344 45.04 3.20 37.19
CA PRO A 344 44.66 3.41 35.80
C PRO A 344 45.80 3.09 34.82
N GLY A 345 45.52 2.12 33.95
CA GLY A 345 46.36 1.83 32.78
C GLY A 345 45.58 2.16 31.52
N THR A 346 46.22 2.90 30.64
CA THR A 346 45.80 3.23 29.29
C THR A 346 45.51 1.98 28.45
N GLY A 347 44.23 1.61 28.33
CA GLY A 347 43.80 0.53 27.50
C GLY A 347 42.85 1.05 26.39
N ALA A 348 43.26 0.83 25.17
CA ALA A 348 42.44 1.13 23.99
C ALA A 348 41.03 0.55 24.16
N MET A 349 40.01 1.41 23.96
CA MET A 349 38.61 1.00 23.89
C MET A 349 38.41 0.13 22.63
N THR A 350 38.45 -1.17 22.81
CA THR A 350 37.89 -2.12 21.84
C THR A 350 36.35 -1.97 21.96
N SER A 351 35.74 -1.40 20.97
CA SER A 351 34.27 -1.47 20.81
C SER A 351 33.83 -2.94 20.87
N PRO A 352 32.75 -3.29 21.58
CA PRO A 352 32.22 -4.63 21.54
C PRO A 352 31.75 -4.92 20.12
N ALA A 353 32.46 -5.81 19.42
CA ALA A 353 31.99 -6.39 18.17
C ALA A 353 30.75 -7.23 18.47
N GLY A 354 29.59 -6.85 17.91
CA GLY A 354 28.39 -7.65 18.00
C GLY A 354 27.10 -6.95 18.44
N ALA A 355 26.99 -5.62 18.32
CA ALA A 355 25.68 -4.99 18.34
C ALA A 355 24.94 -5.46 17.06
N ALA A 356 23.80 -6.14 17.21
CA ALA A 356 22.93 -6.45 16.10
C ALA A 356 22.60 -5.13 15.38
N GLN A 357 23.09 -4.97 14.16
CA GLN A 357 22.80 -3.78 13.36
C GLN A 357 21.35 -3.87 12.94
N GLY A 358 20.54 -2.82 13.23
CA GLY A 358 19.19 -2.71 12.71
C GLY A 358 19.18 -2.74 11.19
N ARG A 359 18.10 -3.27 10.62
CA ARG A 359 17.90 -3.28 9.16
C ARG A 359 17.74 -1.88 8.62
N THR A 360 18.37 -1.60 7.48
CA THR A 360 18.32 -0.28 6.83
C THR A 360 17.30 -0.31 5.69
N ILE A 361 16.49 0.75 5.57
CA ILE A 361 15.57 0.91 4.43
C ILE A 361 16.39 1.29 3.19
N ARG A 362 16.24 0.53 2.12
CA ARG A 362 16.92 0.73 0.83
C ARG A 362 16.06 1.45 -0.19
N GLY A 363 14.74 1.35 -0.07
CA GLY A 363 13.78 2.02 -0.95
C GLY A 363 12.37 1.82 -0.43
N ALA A 364 11.40 2.55 -0.98
CA ALA A 364 10.01 2.46 -0.61
C ALA A 364 9.09 2.61 -1.81
N ILE A 365 7.95 1.90 -1.76
CA ILE A 365 6.82 2.11 -2.66
C ILE A 365 5.66 2.63 -1.80
N TYR A 366 5.06 3.73 -2.21
CA TYR A 366 3.89 4.28 -1.55
C TYR A 366 2.72 4.41 -2.52
N VAL A 367 1.70 3.56 -2.32
CA VAL A 367 0.45 3.59 -3.06
C VAL A 367 -0.58 4.27 -2.20
N SER A 368 -1.05 5.44 -2.61
CA SER A 368 -2.04 6.24 -1.86
C SER A 368 -3.32 6.38 -2.66
N CYS A 369 -4.46 6.44 -1.97
CA CYS A 369 -5.75 6.66 -2.61
C CYS A 369 -5.77 8.00 -3.37
N SER A 370 -6.31 8.01 -4.58
CA SER A 370 -6.53 9.23 -5.35
C SER A 370 -7.34 10.28 -4.57
N GLY A 371 -8.19 9.83 -3.66
CA GLY A 371 -8.94 10.70 -2.75
C GLY A 371 -8.10 11.26 -1.59
N ARG A 372 -6.86 10.84 -1.38
CA ARG A 372 -5.94 11.35 -0.34
C ARG A 372 -4.96 12.38 -0.89
N GLY A 373 -4.65 12.31 -2.19
CA GLY A 373 -3.66 13.18 -2.82
C GLY A 373 -4.00 14.67 -2.81
N GLY A 374 -2.99 15.48 -3.08
CA GLY A 374 -3.12 16.91 -3.20
C GLY A 374 -3.54 17.61 -1.90
N PRO A 375 -4.57 18.46 -1.92
CA PRO A 375 -4.92 19.31 -0.77
C PRO A 375 -5.51 18.56 0.43
N HIS A 376 -5.84 17.25 0.31
CA HIS A 376 -6.45 16.52 1.42
C HIS A 376 -5.57 16.51 2.68
N PHE A 377 -4.25 16.37 2.55
CA PHE A 377 -3.32 16.43 3.68
C PHE A 377 -2.95 17.85 4.11
N GLY A 378 -3.61 18.88 3.56
CA GLY A 378 -3.46 20.27 3.98
C GLY A 378 -2.39 21.07 3.24
N GLY A 379 -1.73 20.50 2.24
CA GLY A 379 -0.76 21.18 1.39
C GLY A 379 -0.06 20.24 0.41
N PRO A 380 0.64 20.77 -0.58
CA PRO A 380 1.40 19.99 -1.54
C PRO A 380 2.42 19.09 -0.84
N SER A 381 2.51 17.84 -1.25
CA SER A 381 3.48 16.83 -0.76
C SER A 381 3.44 16.59 0.77
N ALA A 382 2.35 16.99 1.44
CA ALA A 382 2.28 16.92 2.91
C ALA A 382 2.24 15.47 3.42
N GLU A 383 1.71 14.53 2.65
CA GLU A 383 1.71 13.12 2.98
C GLU A 383 3.13 12.54 2.94
N LEU A 384 3.88 12.79 1.86
CA LEU A 384 5.27 12.34 1.72
C LEU A 384 6.23 13.03 2.70
N GLN A 385 5.96 14.28 3.07
CA GLN A 385 6.76 14.95 4.11
C GLN A 385 6.65 14.26 5.47
N ILE A 386 5.49 13.67 5.80
CA ILE A 386 5.32 12.86 7.01
C ILE A 386 6.18 11.59 6.91
N VAL A 387 6.13 10.89 5.78
CA VAL A 387 6.94 9.67 5.54
C VAL A 387 8.42 10.00 5.66
N ARG A 388 8.89 11.05 4.98
CA ARG A 388 10.28 11.50 5.02
C ARG A 388 10.73 11.88 6.43
N HIS A 389 9.92 12.62 7.16
CA HIS A 389 10.25 13.02 8.53
C HIS A 389 10.42 11.80 9.45
N ALA A 390 9.61 10.77 9.24
CA ALA A 390 9.62 9.57 10.06
C ALA A 390 10.70 8.56 9.66
N LEU A 391 10.91 8.33 8.36
CA LEU A 391 11.80 7.29 7.84
C LEU A 391 13.14 7.81 7.32
N GLY A 392 13.30 9.15 7.20
CA GLY A 392 14.48 9.78 6.61
C GLY A 392 14.38 9.93 5.08
N ASP A 393 15.50 10.31 4.46
CA ASP A 393 15.62 10.45 3.01
C ASP A 393 15.79 9.06 2.36
N VAL A 394 14.67 8.37 2.14
CA VAL A 394 14.62 7.06 1.49
C VAL A 394 14.22 7.25 0.03
N PRO A 395 14.88 6.59 -0.94
CA PRO A 395 14.37 6.52 -2.31
C PRO A 395 12.94 6.00 -2.32
N LEU A 396 11.99 6.79 -2.84
CA LEU A 396 10.58 6.45 -2.82
C LEU A 396 9.95 6.75 -4.16
N VAL A 397 9.13 5.81 -4.64
CA VAL A 397 8.20 6.01 -5.75
C VAL A 397 6.82 5.53 -5.37
N GLY A 398 5.82 5.95 -6.13
CA GLY A 398 4.46 5.51 -5.95
C GLY A 398 3.49 6.20 -6.88
N PHE A 399 2.22 5.90 -6.70
CA PHE A 399 1.14 6.49 -7.49
C PHE A 399 -0.13 6.65 -6.67
N PHE A 400 -1.00 7.54 -7.14
CA PHE A 400 -2.32 7.74 -6.58
C PHE A 400 -3.32 6.83 -7.29
N ALA A 401 -3.76 5.80 -6.56
CA ALA A 401 -4.53 4.67 -7.04
C ALA A 401 -6.04 4.92 -6.99
N GLY A 402 -6.79 4.21 -7.81
CA GLY A 402 -8.25 4.12 -7.76
C GLY A 402 -8.79 3.24 -6.63
N GLY A 403 -7.90 2.55 -5.93
CA GLY A 403 -8.10 1.68 -4.78
C GLY A 403 -6.79 1.01 -4.43
N GLU A 404 -6.52 0.80 -3.16
CA GLU A 404 -5.26 0.25 -2.68
C GLU A 404 -5.39 -1.25 -2.46
N ILE A 405 -4.37 -2.01 -2.87
CA ILE A 405 -4.31 -3.45 -2.66
C ILE A 405 -3.36 -3.70 -1.49
N ALA A 406 -3.87 -4.40 -0.46
CA ALA A 406 -3.05 -4.92 0.62
C ALA A 406 -3.64 -6.26 1.10
N HIS A 407 -2.79 -7.16 1.58
CA HIS A 407 -3.20 -8.54 1.83
C HIS A 407 -3.78 -9.15 0.54
N GLN A 408 -5.01 -9.60 0.57
CA GLN A 408 -5.76 -10.13 -0.58
C GLN A 408 -7.03 -9.32 -0.84
N GLN A 409 -7.04 -8.04 -0.42
CA GLN A 409 -8.23 -7.20 -0.42
C GLN A 409 -7.97 -5.85 -1.09
N LEU A 410 -9.06 -5.28 -1.60
CA LEU A 410 -9.09 -3.94 -2.13
C LEU A 410 -9.58 -2.97 -1.05
N TYR A 411 -8.80 -1.96 -0.78
CA TYR A 411 -9.11 -0.88 0.16
C TYR A 411 -9.49 0.41 -0.57
N GLY A 412 -10.02 1.35 0.18
CA GLY A 412 -10.28 2.70 -0.29
C GLY A 412 -10.01 3.71 0.82
N TYR A 413 -9.58 4.91 0.43
CA TYR A 413 -9.19 5.99 1.35
C TYR A 413 -8.01 5.64 2.25
N THR A 414 -7.17 4.73 1.82
CA THR A 414 -6.00 4.21 2.53
C THR A 414 -4.71 4.63 1.83
N GLY A 415 -3.59 4.27 2.41
CA GLY A 415 -2.30 4.24 1.76
C GLY A 415 -1.58 2.95 2.15
N VAL A 416 -0.81 2.40 1.23
CA VAL A 416 0.02 1.21 1.44
C VAL A 416 1.47 1.60 1.29
N LEU A 417 2.20 1.59 2.39
CA LEU A 417 3.63 1.88 2.44
C LEU A 417 4.40 0.58 2.57
N THR A 418 5.19 0.25 1.56
CA THR A 418 6.05 -0.93 1.52
C THR A 418 7.51 -0.48 1.42
N VAL A 419 8.36 -0.95 2.33
CA VAL A 419 9.78 -0.65 2.35
C VAL A 419 10.60 -1.89 2.00
N PHE A 420 11.64 -1.70 1.19
CA PHE A 420 12.69 -2.67 0.94
C PHE A 420 13.79 -2.46 1.96
N THR A 421 14.31 -3.53 2.56
CA THR A 421 15.38 -3.45 3.54
C THR A 421 16.58 -4.29 3.10
N ASP A 422 17.73 -4.08 3.74
CA ASP A 422 18.80 -5.06 3.70
C ASP A 422 18.42 -6.31 4.50
N ALA A 423 19.10 -7.41 4.20
CA ALA A 423 18.89 -8.71 4.83
C ALA A 423 19.38 -8.73 6.29
#